data_b2b451fbb3becbd274146a3c46fcf50a
#
_entry.id   b2b451fbb3becbd274146a3c46fcf50a
#
_cell.length_a   1.000
_cell.length_b   1.000
_cell.length_c   1.000
_cell.angle_alpha   90.00
_cell.angle_beta   90.00
_cell.angle_gamma   90.00
#
_symmetry.space_group_name_H-M   'P 1'
#
loop_
_entity.id
_entity.type
_entity.pdbx_description
1 polymer ?
#
loop_
_entity_poly.entity_id
_entity_poly.type
_entity_poly.pdbx_seq_one_letter_code
_entity_poly.pdbx_strand_id
1 'polypeptide(L)'
;MSQLAGRRADWRALMIGLALFVAALVVARDATGQTATAAYGLGPAAMPYVVSILLGALGVGHVVAAFRGGLPVPERADWAAIGWVAAGLTALLFCIAFGAGFVLATTALFAATARAFGRRALPADAAIGFVLGVLIYLMFAKLLTLSLPAGPLERLL
;
A
#
# COMPACT_ATOMS: atom_id res chain seq x y z
N MET A 1 23.09 -25.57 33.15
CA MET A 1 22.90 -24.22 33.71
C MET A 1 23.77 -23.25 32.93
N SER A 2 23.37 -22.76 31.77
CA SER A 2 24.04 -21.64 31.06
C SER A 2 23.21 -21.17 29.86
N GLN A 3 21.96 -20.73 30.08
CA GLN A 3 21.11 -20.11 29.03
C GLN A 3 20.57 -18.74 29.49
N LEU A 4 21.31 -18.05 30.36
CA LEU A 4 21.04 -16.64 30.70
C LEU A 4 22.04 -15.69 30.01
N ALA A 5 22.51 -16.03 28.81
CA ALA A 5 23.18 -15.06 27.95
C ALA A 5 22.13 -14.02 27.51
N GLY A 6 22.31 -12.80 27.98
CA GLY A 6 21.39 -11.66 27.88
C GLY A 6 20.64 -11.62 26.58
N ARG A 7 19.31 -11.73 26.65
CA ARG A 7 18.37 -11.46 25.55
C ARG A 7 18.50 -9.98 25.19
N ARG A 8 19.42 -9.68 24.30
CA ARG A 8 19.48 -8.35 23.69
C ARG A 8 18.20 -8.20 22.86
N ALA A 9 17.41 -7.18 23.18
CA ALA A 9 16.23 -6.86 22.40
C ALA A 9 16.61 -6.73 20.91
N ASP A 10 15.81 -7.32 20.04
CA ASP A 10 16.03 -7.20 18.60
C ASP A 10 15.74 -5.77 18.16
N TRP A 11 16.83 -5.02 17.93
CA TRP A 11 16.75 -3.62 17.50
C TRP A 11 15.93 -3.42 16.24
N ARG A 12 15.96 -4.39 15.30
CA ARG A 12 15.21 -4.33 14.06
C ARG A 12 13.71 -4.38 14.32
N ALA A 13 13.27 -5.31 15.16
CA ALA A 13 11.87 -5.43 15.56
C ALA A 13 11.39 -4.17 16.30
N LEU A 14 12.23 -3.59 17.17
CA LEU A 14 11.91 -2.34 17.86
C LEU A 14 11.73 -1.16 16.90
N MET A 15 12.64 -1.01 15.94
CA MET A 15 12.54 0.07 14.93
C MET A 15 11.29 -0.06 14.07
N ILE A 16 10.98 -1.27 13.63
CA ILE A 16 9.76 -1.53 12.85
C ILE A 16 8.52 -1.22 13.72
N GLY A 17 8.49 -1.71 14.96
CA GLY A 17 7.39 -1.46 15.89
C GLY A 17 7.18 0.04 16.15
N LEU A 18 8.26 0.79 16.36
CA LEU A 18 8.20 2.24 16.55
C LEU A 18 7.71 2.96 15.30
N ALA A 19 8.22 2.59 14.12
CA ALA A 19 7.79 3.18 12.86
C ALA A 19 6.28 2.96 12.60
N LEU A 20 5.78 1.75 12.84
CA LEU A 20 4.37 1.42 12.72
C LEU A 20 3.53 2.21 13.74
N PHE A 21 4.02 2.39 14.95
CA PHE A 21 3.32 3.17 15.97
C PHE A 21 3.24 4.65 15.62
N VAL A 22 4.33 5.22 15.10
CA VAL A 22 4.35 6.61 14.59
C VAL A 22 3.38 6.75 13.41
N ALA A 23 3.39 5.80 12.47
CA ALA A 23 2.45 5.80 11.35
C ALA A 23 0.98 5.72 11.84
N ALA A 24 0.70 4.89 12.83
CA ALA A 24 -0.63 4.80 13.46
C ALA A 24 -1.09 6.14 14.02
N LEU A 25 -0.21 6.85 14.73
CA LEU A 25 -0.50 8.18 15.30
C LEU A 25 -0.74 9.23 14.21
N VAL A 26 0.07 9.22 13.14
CA VAL A 26 -0.11 10.15 12.02
C VAL A 26 -1.48 9.93 11.35
N VAL A 27 -1.83 8.66 11.04
CA VAL A 27 -3.11 8.32 10.43
C VAL A 27 -4.28 8.68 11.36
N ALA A 28 -4.17 8.41 12.66
CA ALA A 28 -5.20 8.76 13.64
C ALA A 28 -5.39 10.28 13.73
N ARG A 29 -4.32 11.05 13.71
CA ARG A 29 -4.38 12.52 13.71
C ARG A 29 -5.04 13.07 12.44
N ASP A 30 -4.67 12.55 11.27
CA ASP A 30 -5.28 12.94 10.01
C ASP A 30 -6.79 12.65 10.00
N ALA A 31 -7.20 11.50 10.57
CA ALA A 31 -8.60 11.13 10.72
C ALA A 31 -9.42 12.15 11.54
N THR A 32 -8.83 12.80 12.55
CA THR A 32 -9.53 13.81 13.37
C THR A 32 -9.87 15.08 12.61
N GLY A 33 -9.14 15.38 11.52
CA GLY A 33 -9.36 16.55 10.66
C GLY A 33 -10.49 16.38 9.64
N GLN A 34 -10.99 15.16 9.48
CA GLN A 34 -12.03 14.84 8.46
C GLN A 34 -13.42 15.18 9.00
N THR A 35 -13.94 16.33 8.61
CA THR A 35 -15.24 16.88 9.08
C THR A 35 -16.43 16.53 8.19
N ALA A 36 -16.27 15.67 7.16
CA ALA A 36 -17.35 15.34 6.26
C ALA A 36 -18.47 14.57 6.97
N THR A 37 -19.71 14.99 6.74
CA THR A 37 -20.92 14.36 7.28
C THR A 37 -21.06 12.92 6.80
N ALA A 38 -21.34 12.01 7.72
CA ALA A 38 -21.59 10.60 7.41
C ALA A 38 -22.84 10.45 6.55
N ALA A 39 -22.69 10.04 5.30
CA ALA A 39 -23.84 9.81 4.40
C ALA A 39 -24.63 8.54 4.78
N TYR A 40 -23.99 7.55 5.42
CA TYR A 40 -24.61 6.25 5.76
C TYR A 40 -24.17 5.73 7.14
N GLY A 41 -24.10 6.59 8.16
CA GLY A 41 -23.77 6.18 9.54
C GLY A 41 -22.27 5.95 9.82
N LEU A 42 -21.44 5.66 8.83
CA LEU A 42 -19.98 5.57 8.94
C LEU A 42 -19.37 6.80 8.26
N GLY A 43 -18.80 7.71 9.03
CA GLY A 43 -18.10 8.89 8.49
C GLY A 43 -16.79 8.51 7.78
N PRO A 44 -16.23 9.40 6.95
CA PRO A 44 -14.99 9.17 6.20
C PRO A 44 -13.79 8.90 7.11
N ALA A 45 -13.83 9.31 8.37
CA ALA A 45 -12.80 9.03 9.37
C ALA A 45 -12.81 7.56 9.88
N ALA A 46 -13.87 6.79 9.66
CA ALA A 46 -13.99 5.44 10.22
C ALA A 46 -12.88 4.51 9.73
N MET A 47 -12.63 4.48 8.43
CA MET A 47 -11.56 3.64 7.85
C MET A 47 -10.16 4.03 8.29
N PRO A 48 -9.75 5.31 8.27
CA PRO A 48 -8.49 5.74 8.88
C PRO A 48 -8.33 5.32 10.34
N TYR A 49 -9.38 5.38 11.17
CA TYR A 49 -9.29 4.90 12.55
C TYR A 49 -9.07 3.38 12.62
N VAL A 50 -9.76 2.58 11.81
CA VAL A 50 -9.52 1.13 11.74
C VAL A 50 -8.08 0.84 11.35
N VAL A 51 -7.57 1.52 10.32
CA VAL A 51 -6.17 1.37 9.87
C VAL A 51 -5.19 1.78 10.99
N SER A 52 -5.43 2.88 11.69
CA SER A 52 -4.55 3.31 12.78
C SER A 52 -4.53 2.31 13.94
N ILE A 53 -5.67 1.72 14.29
CA ILE A 53 -5.74 0.68 15.32
C ILE A 53 -4.94 -0.57 14.91
N LEU A 54 -5.11 -1.02 13.65
CA LEU A 54 -4.36 -2.17 13.13
C LEU A 54 -2.85 -1.92 13.10
N LEU A 55 -2.42 -0.75 12.64
CA LEU A 55 -1.01 -0.35 12.65
C LEU A 55 -0.46 -0.29 14.07
N GLY A 56 -1.22 0.26 15.02
CA GLY A 56 -0.86 0.31 16.43
C GLY A 56 -0.71 -1.09 17.03
N ALA A 57 -1.65 -1.97 16.76
CA ALA A 57 -1.62 -3.37 17.22
C ALA A 57 -0.41 -4.12 16.64
N LEU A 58 -0.10 -3.93 15.33
CA LEU A 58 1.10 -4.48 14.71
C LEU A 58 2.37 -3.90 15.32
N GLY A 59 2.41 -2.60 15.61
CA GLY A 59 3.52 -1.94 16.28
C GLY A 59 3.80 -2.56 17.65
N VAL A 60 2.75 -2.74 18.47
CA VAL A 60 2.86 -3.42 19.77
C VAL A 60 3.33 -4.86 19.58
N GLY A 61 2.80 -5.59 18.60
CA GLY A 61 3.25 -6.96 18.29
C GLY A 61 4.74 -7.05 17.99
N HIS A 62 5.28 -6.12 17.21
CA HIS A 62 6.71 -6.06 16.91
C HIS A 62 7.56 -5.71 18.13
N VAL A 63 7.10 -4.80 18.97
CA VAL A 63 7.78 -4.50 20.25
C VAL A 63 7.81 -5.74 21.16
N VAL A 64 6.69 -6.44 21.29
CA VAL A 64 6.63 -7.69 22.07
C VAL A 64 7.56 -8.76 21.47
N ALA A 65 7.58 -8.91 20.15
CA ALA A 65 8.48 -9.84 19.45
C ALA A 65 9.94 -9.52 19.72
N ALA A 66 10.30 -8.24 19.74
CA ALA A 66 11.67 -7.79 20.03
C ALA A 66 12.21 -8.31 21.38
N PHE A 67 11.32 -8.40 22.39
CA PHE A 67 11.69 -8.91 23.74
C PHE A 67 11.53 -10.42 23.90
N ARG A 68 10.73 -11.08 23.02
CA ARG A 68 10.46 -12.52 23.12
C ARG A 68 11.39 -13.41 22.29
N GLY A 69 12.32 -12.87 21.54
CA GLY A 69 13.27 -13.66 20.75
C GLY A 69 13.57 -13.07 19.37
N GLY A 70 13.00 -11.91 19.08
CA GLY A 70 13.21 -11.20 17.83
C GLY A 70 12.38 -11.74 16.65
N LEU A 71 12.61 -11.14 15.50
CA LEU A 71 12.02 -11.56 14.23
C LEU A 71 12.85 -12.70 13.62
N PRO A 72 12.25 -13.58 12.82
CA PRO A 72 13.00 -14.54 12.00
C PRO A 72 14.08 -13.81 11.19
N VAL A 73 15.22 -14.48 10.97
CA VAL A 73 16.28 -13.90 10.14
C VAL A 73 15.70 -13.61 8.76
N PRO A 74 15.72 -12.36 8.30
CA PRO A 74 15.13 -12.02 7.01
C PRO A 74 15.91 -12.70 5.89
N GLU A 75 15.19 -13.26 4.92
CA GLU A 75 15.77 -13.69 3.66
C GLU A 75 16.43 -12.50 2.95
N ARG A 76 17.35 -12.81 2.04
CA ARG A 76 18.03 -11.75 1.26
C ARG A 76 16.99 -10.94 0.51
N ALA A 77 17.00 -9.62 0.72
CA ALA A 77 16.11 -8.73 0.01
C ALA A 77 16.40 -8.77 -1.51
N ASP A 78 15.35 -8.99 -2.29
CA ASP A 78 15.43 -8.82 -3.75
C ASP A 78 15.27 -7.34 -4.09
N TRP A 79 16.41 -6.65 -4.19
CA TRP A 79 16.45 -5.22 -4.52
C TRP A 79 15.87 -4.94 -5.91
N ALA A 80 15.94 -5.90 -6.85
CA ALA A 80 15.35 -5.75 -8.17
C ALA A 80 13.80 -5.75 -8.07
N ALA A 81 13.22 -6.64 -7.28
CA ALA A 81 11.78 -6.65 -7.02
C ALA A 81 11.31 -5.36 -6.35
N ILE A 82 12.04 -4.91 -5.32
CA ILE A 82 11.74 -3.63 -4.65
C ILE A 82 11.81 -2.46 -5.64
N GLY A 83 12.83 -2.42 -6.48
CA GLY A 83 12.99 -1.41 -7.53
C GLY A 83 11.82 -1.39 -8.53
N TRP A 84 11.34 -2.56 -8.96
CA TRP A 84 10.19 -2.65 -9.86
C TRP A 84 8.89 -2.17 -9.21
N VAL A 85 8.63 -2.54 -7.95
CA VAL A 85 7.45 -2.04 -7.21
C VAL A 85 7.52 -0.52 -7.04
N ALA A 86 8.69 0.01 -6.64
CA ALA A 86 8.89 1.45 -6.48
C ALA A 86 8.70 2.19 -7.82
N ALA A 87 9.23 1.64 -8.92
CA ALA A 87 9.05 2.20 -10.26
C ALA A 87 7.57 2.20 -10.68
N GLY A 88 6.84 1.11 -10.39
CA GLY A 88 5.41 1.01 -10.67
C GLY A 88 4.58 2.05 -9.90
N LEU A 89 4.86 2.22 -8.60
CA LEU A 89 4.21 3.24 -7.77
C LEU A 89 4.53 4.66 -8.25
N THR A 90 5.79 4.91 -8.59
CA THR A 90 6.21 6.20 -9.14
C THR A 90 5.50 6.47 -10.46
N ALA A 91 5.46 5.51 -11.38
CA ALA A 91 4.75 5.63 -12.66
C ALA A 91 3.26 5.90 -12.45
N LEU A 92 2.61 5.23 -11.50
CA LEU A 92 1.20 5.47 -11.14
C LEU A 92 1.00 6.93 -10.69
N LEU A 93 1.83 7.42 -9.76
CA LEU A 93 1.75 8.79 -9.27
C LEU A 93 1.96 9.82 -10.39
N PHE A 94 2.96 9.58 -11.25
CA PHE A 94 3.21 10.44 -12.42
C PHE A 94 2.04 10.44 -13.40
N CYS A 95 1.51 9.28 -13.75
CA CYS A 95 0.34 9.18 -14.63
C CYS A 95 -0.86 9.98 -14.11
N ILE A 96 -1.12 9.91 -12.80
CA ILE A 96 -2.21 10.66 -12.16
C ILE A 96 -1.88 12.16 -12.15
N ALA A 97 -0.68 12.54 -11.74
CA ALA A 97 -0.25 13.94 -11.61
C ALA A 97 -0.26 14.68 -12.97
N PHE A 98 0.13 14.00 -14.04
CA PHE A 98 0.15 14.57 -15.41
C PHE A 98 -1.14 14.34 -16.20
N GLY A 99 -2.18 13.79 -15.57
CA GLY A 99 -3.47 13.61 -16.21
C GLY A 99 -3.51 12.52 -17.28
N ALA A 100 -2.60 11.54 -17.23
CA ALA A 100 -2.61 10.39 -18.14
C ALA A 100 -3.79 9.44 -17.88
N GLY A 101 -4.39 9.52 -16.70
CA GLY A 101 -5.60 8.81 -16.32
C GLY A 101 -5.36 7.53 -15.52
N PHE A 102 -6.48 7.01 -15.02
CA PHE A 102 -6.51 5.83 -14.14
C PHE A 102 -6.05 4.55 -14.83
N VAL A 103 -6.51 4.34 -16.09
CA VAL A 103 -6.25 3.09 -16.85
C VAL A 103 -4.75 2.92 -17.11
N LEU A 104 -4.09 3.98 -17.58
CA LEU A 104 -2.64 3.93 -17.81
C LEU A 104 -1.85 3.79 -16.52
N ALA A 105 -2.26 4.50 -15.47
CA ALA A 105 -1.63 4.43 -14.16
C ALA A 105 -1.67 3.01 -13.58
N THR A 106 -2.83 2.37 -13.61
CA THR A 106 -3.01 1.00 -13.09
C THR A 106 -2.33 -0.04 -13.98
N THR A 107 -2.32 0.16 -15.31
CA THR A 107 -1.58 -0.69 -16.24
C THR A 107 -0.09 -0.71 -15.94
N ALA A 108 0.52 0.46 -15.73
CA ALA A 108 1.93 0.59 -15.41
C ALA A 108 2.26 -0.09 -14.07
N LEU A 109 1.44 0.16 -13.04
CA LEU A 109 1.60 -0.47 -11.73
C LEU A 109 1.48 -2.00 -11.83
N PHE A 110 0.47 -2.51 -12.55
CA PHE A 110 0.25 -3.95 -12.71
C PHE A 110 1.43 -4.63 -13.39
N ALA A 111 1.89 -4.08 -14.53
CA ALA A 111 3.02 -4.64 -15.27
C ALA A 111 4.33 -4.62 -14.47
N ALA A 112 4.61 -3.52 -13.77
CA ALA A 112 5.78 -3.40 -12.89
C ALA A 112 5.72 -4.38 -11.72
N THR A 113 4.56 -4.54 -11.08
CA THR A 113 4.36 -5.49 -9.98
C THR A 113 4.52 -6.93 -10.46
N ALA A 114 3.91 -7.30 -11.61
CA ALA A 114 4.09 -8.61 -12.21
C ALA A 114 5.58 -8.91 -12.48
N ARG A 115 6.32 -7.90 -12.95
CA ARG A 115 7.78 -8.01 -13.16
C ARG A 115 8.55 -8.20 -11.85
N ALA A 116 8.16 -7.51 -10.79
CA ALA A 116 8.74 -7.67 -9.45
C ALA A 116 8.61 -9.10 -8.94
N PHE A 117 7.48 -9.76 -9.21
CA PHE A 117 7.24 -11.18 -8.88
C PHE A 117 7.89 -12.17 -9.85
N GLY A 118 8.84 -11.72 -10.68
CA GLY A 118 9.64 -12.58 -11.55
C GLY A 118 9.02 -12.90 -12.91
N ARG A 119 7.84 -12.38 -13.21
CA ARG A 119 7.20 -12.58 -14.51
C ARG A 119 7.95 -11.81 -15.60
N ARG A 120 8.18 -12.44 -16.78
CA ARG A 120 9.01 -11.85 -17.83
C ARG A 120 8.23 -11.46 -19.09
N ALA A 121 6.90 -11.51 -19.05
CA ALA A 121 6.02 -11.25 -20.19
C ALA A 121 5.40 -9.85 -20.11
N LEU A 122 6.22 -8.79 -20.01
CA LEU A 122 5.76 -7.40 -19.86
C LEU A 122 4.63 -6.98 -20.81
N PRO A 123 4.65 -7.29 -22.15
CA PRO A 123 3.54 -6.89 -23.02
C PRO A 123 2.23 -7.61 -22.67
N ALA A 124 2.28 -8.89 -22.29
CA ALA A 124 1.09 -9.62 -21.85
C ALA A 124 0.55 -9.08 -20.52
N ASP A 125 1.46 -8.77 -19.59
CA ASP A 125 1.10 -8.22 -18.29
C ASP A 125 0.52 -6.80 -18.43
N ALA A 126 1.05 -5.99 -19.34
CA ALA A 126 0.48 -4.69 -19.67
C ALA A 126 -0.91 -4.83 -20.32
N ALA A 127 -1.11 -5.78 -21.23
CA ALA A 127 -2.42 -6.04 -21.82
C ALA A 127 -3.45 -6.47 -20.76
N ILE A 128 -3.07 -7.36 -19.84
CA ILE A 128 -3.94 -7.77 -18.73
C ILE A 128 -4.24 -6.59 -17.81
N GLY A 129 -3.22 -5.83 -17.43
CA GLY A 129 -3.38 -4.62 -16.59
C GLY A 129 -4.28 -3.58 -17.25
N PHE A 130 -4.16 -3.41 -18.57
CA PHE A 130 -5.01 -2.50 -19.33
C PHE A 130 -6.49 -2.95 -19.32
N VAL A 131 -6.76 -4.21 -19.63
CA VAL A 131 -8.13 -4.75 -19.61
C VAL A 131 -8.73 -4.63 -18.21
N LEU A 132 -7.99 -5.00 -17.17
CA LEU A 132 -8.43 -4.87 -15.79
C LEU A 132 -8.67 -3.39 -15.42
N GLY A 133 -7.77 -2.49 -15.81
CA GLY A 133 -7.90 -1.05 -15.58
C GLY A 133 -9.17 -0.48 -16.22
N VAL A 134 -9.46 -0.84 -17.46
CA VAL A 134 -10.70 -0.43 -18.15
C VAL A 134 -11.93 -0.98 -17.45
N LEU A 135 -11.94 -2.28 -17.11
CA LEU A 135 -13.07 -2.89 -16.40
C LEU A 135 -13.34 -2.22 -15.05
N ILE A 136 -12.29 -1.99 -14.28
CA ILE A 136 -12.41 -1.32 -12.98
C ILE A 136 -12.88 0.11 -13.17
N TYR A 137 -12.31 0.85 -14.14
CA TYR A 137 -12.74 2.22 -14.42
C TYR A 137 -14.23 2.28 -14.77
N LEU A 138 -14.71 1.44 -15.69
CA LEU A 138 -16.12 1.39 -16.09
C LEU A 138 -17.03 1.02 -14.91
N MET A 139 -16.62 0.05 -14.09
CA MET A 139 -17.37 -0.33 -12.91
C MET A 139 -17.51 0.83 -11.92
N PHE A 140 -16.43 1.52 -11.60
CA PHE A 140 -16.48 2.61 -10.63
C PHE A 140 -17.06 3.90 -11.20
N ALA A 141 -16.70 4.29 -12.43
CA ALA A 141 -17.15 5.54 -13.02
C ALA A 141 -18.60 5.47 -13.51
N LYS A 142 -18.99 4.35 -14.18
CA LYS A 142 -20.34 4.24 -14.78
C LYS A 142 -21.36 3.59 -13.85
N LEU A 143 -20.97 2.56 -13.08
CA LEU A 143 -21.90 1.83 -12.22
C LEU A 143 -22.03 2.50 -10.84
N LEU A 144 -20.91 2.93 -10.24
CA LEU A 144 -20.91 3.56 -8.91
C LEU A 144 -20.88 5.09 -8.96
N THR A 145 -20.81 5.71 -10.14
CA THR A 145 -20.77 7.17 -10.34
C THR A 145 -19.65 7.87 -9.53
N LEU A 146 -18.55 7.14 -9.27
CA LEU A 146 -17.39 7.71 -8.60
C LEU A 146 -16.51 8.48 -9.58
N SER A 147 -16.02 9.65 -9.15
CA SER A 147 -15.05 10.43 -9.91
C SER A 147 -13.67 9.82 -9.78
N LEU A 148 -13.20 9.12 -10.81
CA LEU A 148 -11.82 8.65 -10.93
C LEU A 148 -10.99 9.63 -11.76
N PRO A 149 -9.65 9.68 -11.58
CA PRO A 149 -8.77 10.50 -12.41
C PRO A 149 -8.92 10.11 -13.89
N ALA A 150 -9.54 10.99 -14.67
CA ALA A 150 -9.79 10.75 -16.08
C ALA A 150 -8.68 11.35 -16.94
N GLY A 151 -8.07 10.51 -17.78
CA GLY A 151 -7.10 10.90 -18.78
C GLY A 151 -7.70 10.90 -20.21
N PRO A 152 -6.84 10.96 -21.24
CA PRO A 152 -7.30 10.93 -22.64
C PRO A 152 -8.08 9.67 -23.01
N LEU A 153 -7.70 8.52 -22.48
CA LEU A 153 -8.38 7.23 -22.74
C LEU A 153 -9.76 7.18 -22.10
N GLU A 154 -9.89 7.63 -20.88
CA GLU A 154 -11.14 7.61 -20.12
C GLU A 154 -12.20 8.56 -20.70
N ARG A 155 -11.76 9.62 -21.42
CA ARG A 155 -12.67 10.52 -22.13
C ARG A 155 -13.30 9.89 -23.36
N LEU A 156 -12.76 8.78 -23.83
CA LEU A 156 -13.29 8.02 -24.97
C LEU A 156 -14.22 6.88 -24.53
N LEU A 157 -14.23 6.56 -23.22
CA LEU A 157 -15.06 5.52 -22.59
C LEU A 157 -16.32 6.12 -21.94
#